data_cf5007a8d8abb38bfe49d1c8201b6abf
#
_entry.id   cf5007a8d8abb38bfe49d1c8201b6abf
#
_cell.length_a   1.000
_cell.length_b   1.000
_cell.length_c   1.000
_cell.angle_alpha   90.00
_cell.angle_beta   90.00
_cell.angle_gamma   90.00
#
_symmetry.space_group_name_H-M   'P 1'
#
loop_
_entity.id
_entity.type
_entity.pdbx_description
1 polymer ?
#
loop_
_entity_poly.entity_id
_entity_poly.type
_entity_poly.pdbx_seq_one_letter_code
_entity_poly.pdbx_strand_id
1 'polypeptide(L)'
;MEVYLDNSATTRAYECVRDIVGKVMCEDYGNPSSMHKKGVDAEAYVREAKETLAKILKVQEKELYFTSGGTESDYLALIGDARANHRAGKHLITSSIEHPAILNTMRYLEEEEGYRVTYLPVDEYGRIRLDALKEALCDETILVSVMYVNNEVGSVQPIAEASAIVKAYNKNILFHVDAVQGFGKYKIYPKKMGIDMLSVSGHKIHGPKGIGFIYINEKAKVKPIIFGGEQQKNMRSGTENVPGIAGIGLAAKTIYTDLDEKVAHMRALKQHFIEGVQKIDHTVIHGLYDETSAPHIISVGFAGIRSEVLLHTLEEKGIYVSSGSACASNHPAISGVLKGIGAGKEYLDATLRFSMSEFTTEEEIDYTLETLYNCVPMLRKYTRH
;
A
#
# COMPACT_ATOMS: atom_id res chain seq x y z
N MET A 1 7.64 -6.69 -27.39
CA MET A 1 6.61 -5.91 -26.66
C MET A 1 7.19 -5.55 -25.30
N GLU A 2 6.89 -4.38 -24.76
CA GLU A 2 7.23 -4.03 -23.35
C GLU A 2 5.97 -4.16 -22.52
N VAL A 3 6.02 -5.00 -21.46
CA VAL A 3 4.88 -5.32 -20.58
C VAL A 3 5.25 -5.02 -19.15
N TYR A 4 4.52 -4.09 -18.50
CA TYR A 4 4.78 -3.71 -17.12
C TYR A 4 3.73 -4.27 -16.17
N LEU A 5 4.09 -5.35 -15.49
CA LEU A 5 3.26 -6.06 -14.50
C LEU A 5 3.81 -5.95 -13.07
N ASP A 6 4.45 -4.82 -12.74
CA ASP A 6 4.96 -4.51 -11.39
C ASP A 6 4.33 -3.22 -10.81
N ASN A 7 3.05 -2.99 -11.09
CA ASN A 7 2.32 -1.80 -10.64
C ASN A 7 2.15 -1.72 -9.11
N SER A 8 2.30 -2.82 -8.39
CA SER A 8 2.34 -2.83 -6.92
C SER A 8 3.67 -2.29 -6.35
N ALA A 9 4.77 -2.29 -7.12
CA ALA A 9 6.00 -1.63 -6.72
C ALA A 9 5.93 -0.12 -6.95
N THR A 10 5.50 0.29 -8.14
CA THR A 10 5.23 1.69 -8.49
C THR A 10 4.39 1.73 -9.76
N THR A 11 3.64 2.81 -9.97
CA THR A 11 2.88 3.00 -11.21
C THR A 11 3.49 4.11 -12.07
N ARG A 12 3.24 4.05 -13.38
CA ARG A 12 3.50 5.16 -14.30
C ARG A 12 2.54 6.30 -13.96
N ALA A 13 3.05 7.52 -13.84
CA ALA A 13 2.20 8.70 -13.61
C ALA A 13 1.29 8.99 -14.83
N TYR A 14 0.10 9.51 -14.58
CA TYR A 14 -0.75 10.03 -15.65
C TYR A 14 -0.08 11.19 -16.35
N GLU A 15 -0.36 11.39 -17.65
CA GLU A 15 0.18 12.52 -18.39
C GLU A 15 -0.29 13.86 -17.83
N CYS A 16 -1.56 13.97 -17.45
CA CYS A 16 -2.08 15.18 -16.79
C CYS A 16 -1.38 15.48 -15.45
N VAL A 17 -0.91 14.44 -14.75
CA VAL A 17 -0.12 14.60 -13.51
C VAL A 17 1.28 15.12 -13.83
N ARG A 18 1.94 14.60 -14.87
CA ARG A 18 3.21 15.14 -15.35
C ARG A 18 3.09 16.63 -15.66
N ASP A 19 2.03 17.02 -16.37
CA ASP A 19 1.83 18.36 -16.86
C ASP A 19 1.57 19.35 -15.71
N ILE A 20 0.70 18.99 -14.76
CA ILE A 20 0.42 19.85 -13.59
C ILE A 20 1.65 19.99 -12.69
N VAL A 21 2.42 18.91 -12.47
CA VAL A 21 3.65 18.96 -11.68
C VAL A 21 4.66 19.90 -12.34
N GLY A 22 4.88 19.77 -13.65
CA GLY A 22 5.78 20.65 -14.41
C GLY A 22 5.36 22.12 -14.34
N LYS A 23 4.06 22.38 -14.53
CA LYS A 23 3.49 23.74 -14.43
C LYS A 23 3.74 24.37 -13.06
N VAL A 24 3.39 23.64 -11.99
CA VAL A 24 3.52 24.16 -10.62
C VAL A 24 4.99 24.33 -10.22
N MET A 25 5.91 23.50 -10.74
CA MET A 25 7.34 23.65 -10.49
C MET A 25 7.95 24.90 -11.18
N CYS A 26 7.51 25.22 -12.39
CA CYS A 26 8.20 26.20 -13.24
C CYS A 26 7.44 27.50 -13.39
N GLU A 27 6.11 27.51 -13.35
CA GLU A 27 5.28 28.68 -13.60
C GLU A 27 4.64 29.21 -12.31
N ASP A 28 3.99 28.32 -11.51
CA ASP A 28 3.25 28.65 -10.30
C ASP A 28 4.06 28.30 -9.04
N TYR A 29 5.36 28.51 -9.05
CA TYR A 29 6.36 28.08 -8.07
C TYR A 29 6.32 28.81 -6.71
N GLY A 30 5.23 29.46 -6.35
CA GLY A 30 5.11 30.23 -5.11
C GLY A 30 5.21 29.37 -3.85
N ASN A 31 5.65 29.99 -2.74
CA ASN A 31 5.56 29.37 -1.42
C ASN A 31 4.16 29.66 -0.84
N PRO A 32 3.37 28.65 -0.45
CA PRO A 32 2.02 28.85 0.10
C PRO A 32 1.97 29.73 1.34
N SER A 33 3.08 29.83 2.09
CA SER A 33 3.18 30.70 3.27
C SER A 33 3.40 32.19 2.94
N SER A 34 3.61 32.54 1.67
CA SER A 34 3.86 33.93 1.25
C SER A 34 2.56 34.69 1.04
N MET A 35 2.49 35.93 1.53
CA MET A 35 1.29 36.76 1.44
C MET A 35 1.07 37.41 0.05
N HIS A 36 2.02 37.34 -0.85
CA HIS A 36 1.88 37.89 -2.18
C HIS A 36 1.14 36.93 -3.13
N LYS A 37 0.71 37.41 -4.28
CA LYS A 37 -0.10 36.67 -5.25
C LYS A 37 0.46 35.28 -5.59
N LYS A 38 1.76 35.13 -5.80
CA LYS A 38 2.39 33.83 -6.09
C LYS A 38 2.18 32.81 -4.95
N GLY A 39 2.18 33.25 -3.69
CA GLY A 39 1.89 32.38 -2.55
C GLY A 39 0.43 31.95 -2.50
N VAL A 40 -0.50 32.88 -2.79
CA VAL A 40 -1.94 32.59 -2.87
C VAL A 40 -2.24 31.60 -4.00
N ASP A 41 -1.60 31.76 -5.16
CA ASP A 41 -1.76 30.86 -6.30
C ASP A 41 -1.26 29.44 -5.93
N ALA A 42 -0.11 29.33 -5.23
CA ALA A 42 0.42 28.06 -4.76
C ALA A 42 -0.45 27.41 -3.68
N GLU A 43 -1.00 28.20 -2.74
CA GLU A 43 -1.92 27.71 -1.70
C GLU A 43 -3.23 27.15 -2.30
N ALA A 44 -3.68 27.70 -3.44
CA ALA A 44 -4.86 27.20 -4.13
C ALA A 44 -4.71 25.73 -4.56
N TYR A 45 -3.53 25.30 -5.03
CA TYR A 45 -3.27 23.90 -5.37
C TYR A 45 -3.33 23.00 -4.15
N VAL A 46 -2.80 23.45 -3.00
CA VAL A 46 -2.85 22.68 -1.75
C VAL A 46 -4.30 22.49 -1.29
N ARG A 47 -5.09 23.55 -1.36
CA ARG A 47 -6.50 23.52 -1.01
C ARG A 47 -7.31 22.61 -1.94
N GLU A 48 -7.16 22.75 -3.27
CA GLU A 48 -7.87 21.92 -4.25
C GLU A 48 -7.57 20.43 -4.06
N ALA A 49 -6.30 20.09 -3.79
CA ALA A 49 -5.92 18.71 -3.49
C ALA A 49 -6.60 18.21 -2.22
N LYS A 50 -6.62 19.00 -1.12
CA LYS A 50 -7.32 18.63 0.13
C LYS A 50 -8.82 18.46 -0.08
N GLU A 51 -9.48 19.38 -0.77
CA GLU A 51 -10.89 19.29 -1.11
C GLU A 51 -11.21 18.00 -1.88
N THR A 52 -10.39 17.68 -2.87
CA THR A 52 -10.54 16.47 -3.68
C THR A 52 -10.41 15.20 -2.84
N LEU A 53 -9.36 15.09 -2.04
CA LEU A 53 -9.11 13.94 -1.19
C LEU A 53 -10.18 13.82 -0.09
N ALA A 54 -10.59 14.93 0.52
CA ALA A 54 -11.64 14.96 1.53
C ALA A 54 -12.98 14.48 0.97
N LYS A 55 -13.33 14.89 -0.25
CA LYS A 55 -14.54 14.44 -0.96
C LYS A 55 -14.49 12.93 -1.25
N ILE A 56 -13.36 12.40 -1.70
CA ILE A 56 -13.17 10.97 -1.99
C ILE A 56 -13.35 10.14 -0.72
N LEU A 57 -12.69 10.52 0.37
CA LEU A 57 -12.72 9.79 1.65
C LEU A 57 -13.95 10.09 2.50
N LYS A 58 -14.75 11.10 2.14
CA LYS A 58 -15.87 11.64 2.94
C LYS A 58 -15.46 12.09 4.34
N VAL A 59 -14.36 12.85 4.41
CA VAL A 59 -13.77 13.41 5.63
C VAL A 59 -13.65 14.93 5.52
N GLN A 60 -13.14 15.60 6.56
CA GLN A 60 -12.88 17.04 6.51
C GLN A 60 -11.45 17.31 6.02
N GLU A 61 -11.23 18.39 5.28
CA GLU A 61 -9.91 18.81 4.78
C GLU A 61 -8.88 19.00 5.90
N LYS A 62 -9.33 19.47 7.07
CA LYS A 62 -8.47 19.67 8.25
C LYS A 62 -7.92 18.36 8.85
N GLU A 63 -8.48 17.21 8.46
CA GLU A 63 -8.05 15.87 8.88
C GLU A 63 -6.99 15.26 7.93
N LEU A 64 -6.61 16.00 6.86
CA LEU A 64 -5.65 15.53 5.86
C LEU A 64 -4.32 16.28 5.97
N TYR A 65 -3.23 15.51 6.02
CA TYR A 65 -1.87 16.03 6.08
C TYR A 65 -1.00 15.37 5.02
N PHE A 66 -0.30 16.19 4.22
CA PHE A 66 0.62 15.69 3.20
C PHE A 66 1.94 15.27 3.81
N THR A 67 2.48 14.17 3.31
CA THR A 67 3.74 13.55 3.72
C THR A 67 4.60 13.28 2.49
N SER A 68 5.81 12.75 2.67
CA SER A 68 6.67 12.35 1.53
C SER A 68 6.28 11.01 0.91
N GLY A 69 5.32 10.27 1.49
CA GLY A 69 4.89 8.96 1.00
C GLY A 69 4.28 8.08 2.09
N GLY A 70 4.01 6.82 1.76
CA GLY A 70 3.43 5.84 2.68
C GLY A 70 4.29 5.66 3.93
N THR A 71 5.59 5.46 3.79
CA THR A 71 6.50 5.25 4.93
C THR A 71 6.47 6.38 5.95
N GLU A 72 6.46 7.66 5.51
CA GLU A 72 6.34 8.78 6.45
C GLU A 72 4.94 8.82 7.08
N SER A 73 3.89 8.51 6.32
CA SER A 73 2.52 8.45 6.83
C SER A 73 2.37 7.39 7.91
N ASP A 74 2.87 6.18 7.66
CA ASP A 74 2.87 5.08 8.63
C ASP A 74 3.69 5.41 9.87
N TYR A 75 4.89 5.94 9.68
CA TYR A 75 5.76 6.35 10.78
C TYR A 75 5.11 7.44 11.65
N LEU A 76 4.45 8.44 11.02
CA LEU A 76 3.70 9.48 11.74
C LEU A 76 2.52 8.88 12.53
N ALA A 77 1.80 7.93 11.94
CA ALA A 77 0.70 7.26 12.63
C ALA A 77 1.19 6.51 13.87
N LEU A 78 2.20 5.64 13.71
CA LEU A 78 2.66 4.77 14.79
C LEU A 78 3.43 5.53 15.90
N ILE A 79 4.44 6.29 15.52
CA ILE A 79 5.25 7.05 16.48
C ILE A 79 4.45 8.20 17.09
N GLY A 80 3.63 8.88 16.27
CA GLY A 80 2.79 9.98 16.73
C GLY A 80 1.76 9.53 17.75
N ASP A 81 1.13 8.37 17.55
CA ASP A 81 0.23 7.73 18.51
C ASP A 81 0.98 7.31 19.77
N ALA A 82 2.04 6.52 19.63
CA ALA A 82 2.84 6.03 20.73
C ALA A 82 3.26 7.18 21.67
N ARG A 83 3.77 8.29 21.11
CA ARG A 83 4.17 9.47 21.89
C ARG A 83 3.00 10.24 22.52
N ALA A 84 1.81 10.21 21.88
CA ALA A 84 0.64 10.92 22.39
C ALA A 84 -0.05 10.14 23.51
N ASN A 85 -0.11 8.81 23.40
CA ASN A 85 -0.94 7.96 24.25
C ASN A 85 -0.17 7.06 25.22
N HIS A 86 1.17 7.20 25.35
CA HIS A 86 2.05 6.40 26.23
C HIS A 86 1.61 6.29 27.68
N ARG A 87 0.78 7.25 28.19
CA ARG A 87 0.23 7.22 29.55
C ARG A 87 -0.99 6.32 29.67
N ALA A 88 -1.67 6.04 28.56
CA ALA A 88 -2.83 5.15 28.52
C ALA A 88 -2.41 3.67 28.43
N GLY A 89 -1.21 3.40 27.91
CA GLY A 89 -0.67 2.05 27.81
C GLY A 89 0.56 2.00 26.90
N LYS A 90 1.20 0.82 26.87
CA LYS A 90 2.38 0.55 26.04
C LYS A 90 2.22 -0.75 25.22
N HIS A 91 1.01 -1.04 24.76
CA HIS A 91 0.76 -2.19 23.91
C HIS A 91 0.25 -1.77 22.55
N LEU A 92 0.86 -2.32 21.52
CA LEU A 92 0.55 -2.11 20.10
C LEU A 92 0.23 -3.45 19.46
N ILE A 93 -0.70 -3.44 18.50
CA ILE A 93 -1.07 -4.64 17.74
C ILE A 93 -0.90 -4.34 16.26
N THR A 94 -0.30 -5.28 15.52
CA THR A 94 -0.18 -5.23 14.06
C THR A 94 -0.27 -6.64 13.47
N SER A 95 -0.32 -6.77 12.14
CA SER A 95 -0.27 -8.11 11.52
C SER A 95 1.17 -8.57 11.24
N SER A 96 1.35 -9.88 11.12
CA SER A 96 2.67 -10.47 10.79
C SER A 96 3.08 -10.27 9.33
N ILE A 97 2.19 -9.74 8.48
CA ILE A 97 2.39 -9.61 7.04
C ILE A 97 2.37 -8.16 6.54
N GLU A 98 2.56 -7.21 7.45
CA GLU A 98 2.62 -5.77 7.11
C GLU A 98 3.83 -5.43 6.22
N HIS A 99 3.73 -4.27 5.58
CA HIS A 99 4.87 -3.68 4.88
C HIS A 99 6.02 -3.38 5.86
N PRO A 100 7.30 -3.46 5.42
CA PRO A 100 8.46 -3.14 6.26
C PRO A 100 8.38 -1.76 6.95
N ALA A 101 7.70 -0.77 6.38
CA ALA A 101 7.48 0.53 7.04
C ALA A 101 6.74 0.40 8.38
N ILE A 102 5.78 -0.52 8.48
CA ILE A 102 5.07 -0.84 9.72
C ILE A 102 5.92 -1.76 10.59
N LEU A 103 6.38 -2.91 10.07
CA LEU A 103 7.09 -3.93 10.85
C LEU A 103 8.37 -3.38 11.51
N ASN A 104 9.16 -2.60 10.76
CA ASN A 104 10.40 -2.03 11.30
C ASN A 104 10.12 -0.92 12.32
N THR A 105 9.07 -0.13 12.12
CA THR A 105 8.66 0.89 13.10
C THR A 105 8.11 0.24 14.38
N MET A 106 7.33 -0.83 14.27
CA MET A 106 6.85 -1.60 15.42
C MET A 106 8.02 -2.22 16.20
N ARG A 107 8.99 -2.80 15.49
CA ARG A 107 10.22 -3.34 16.11
C ARG A 107 11.02 -2.25 16.84
N TYR A 108 11.20 -1.09 16.21
CA TYR A 108 11.85 0.06 16.86
C TYR A 108 11.14 0.47 18.16
N LEU A 109 9.81 0.56 18.15
CA LEU A 109 9.03 0.87 19.35
C LEU A 109 9.19 -0.20 20.44
N GLU A 110 9.30 -1.47 20.05
CA GLU A 110 9.49 -2.59 20.97
C GLU A 110 10.92 -2.60 21.58
N GLU A 111 11.94 -2.51 20.74
CA GLU A 111 13.34 -2.66 21.13
C GLU A 111 13.90 -1.40 21.81
N GLU A 112 13.52 -0.19 21.35
CA GLU A 112 14.12 1.06 21.79
C GLU A 112 13.22 1.89 22.73
N GLU A 113 11.90 1.82 22.57
CA GLU A 113 10.95 2.66 23.32
C GLU A 113 10.19 1.86 24.41
N GLY A 114 10.43 0.55 24.52
CA GLY A 114 9.88 -0.33 25.55
C GLY A 114 8.38 -0.55 25.45
N TYR A 115 7.84 -0.58 24.20
CA TYR A 115 6.49 -1.02 23.94
C TYR A 115 6.43 -2.55 23.81
N ARG A 116 5.28 -3.13 24.10
CA ARG A 116 4.96 -4.51 23.79
C ARG A 116 4.20 -4.54 22.47
N VAL A 117 4.65 -5.34 21.52
CA VAL A 117 3.99 -5.49 20.21
C VAL A 117 3.43 -6.90 20.06
N THR A 118 2.16 -7.01 19.69
CA THR A 118 1.55 -8.28 19.29
C THR A 118 1.40 -8.31 17.78
N TYR A 119 2.04 -9.31 17.14
CA TYR A 119 1.94 -9.57 15.71
C TYR A 119 0.86 -10.62 15.47
N LEU A 120 -0.28 -10.21 14.93
CA LEU A 120 -1.40 -11.10 14.66
C LEU A 120 -1.04 -12.13 13.59
N PRO A 121 -1.35 -13.41 13.80
CA PRO A 121 -1.27 -14.41 12.76
C PRO A 121 -2.33 -14.16 11.68
N VAL A 122 -2.07 -14.71 10.50
CA VAL A 122 -3.00 -14.72 9.37
C VAL A 122 -3.41 -16.14 9.03
N ASP A 123 -4.48 -16.27 8.26
CA ASP A 123 -4.90 -17.53 7.66
C ASP A 123 -4.06 -17.86 6.40
N GLU A 124 -4.32 -18.99 5.76
CA GLU A 124 -3.69 -19.44 4.53
C GLU A 124 -3.88 -18.50 3.33
N TYR A 125 -4.86 -17.61 3.43
CA TYR A 125 -5.14 -16.59 2.41
C TYR A 125 -4.51 -15.23 2.71
N GLY A 126 -3.84 -15.10 3.87
CA GLY A 126 -3.21 -13.85 4.30
C GLY A 126 -4.19 -12.85 4.93
N ARG A 127 -5.31 -13.30 5.49
CA ARG A 127 -6.22 -12.45 6.26
C ARG A 127 -5.91 -12.57 7.74
N ILE A 128 -5.95 -11.47 8.47
CA ILE A 128 -5.78 -11.48 9.93
C ILE A 128 -6.87 -12.34 10.60
N ARG A 129 -6.48 -13.07 11.62
CA ARG A 129 -7.42 -13.82 12.43
C ARG A 129 -8.11 -12.91 13.45
N LEU A 130 -9.41 -12.69 13.26
CA LEU A 130 -10.20 -11.80 14.13
C LEU A 130 -10.37 -12.35 15.56
N ASP A 131 -10.30 -13.66 15.76
CA ASP A 131 -10.24 -14.30 17.07
C ASP A 131 -8.94 -13.95 17.81
N ALA A 132 -7.78 -14.03 17.11
CA ALA A 132 -6.50 -13.63 17.67
C ALA A 132 -6.46 -12.13 18.00
N LEU A 133 -7.10 -11.27 17.19
CA LEU A 133 -7.24 -9.85 17.51
C LEU A 133 -8.00 -9.63 18.82
N LYS A 134 -9.13 -10.35 19.02
CA LYS A 134 -9.91 -10.25 20.26
C LYS A 134 -9.11 -10.68 21.49
N GLU A 135 -8.34 -11.76 21.38
CA GLU A 135 -7.49 -12.29 22.45
C GLU A 135 -6.31 -11.38 22.77
N ALA A 136 -5.77 -10.69 21.76
CA ALA A 136 -4.63 -9.78 21.92
C ALA A 136 -4.97 -8.46 22.62
N LEU A 137 -6.23 -7.99 22.53
CA LEU A 137 -6.65 -6.73 23.14
C LEU A 137 -6.57 -6.79 24.66
N CYS A 138 -5.98 -5.74 25.27
CA CYS A 138 -5.88 -5.59 26.71
C CYS A 138 -5.96 -4.09 27.08
N ASP A 139 -6.05 -3.80 28.38
CA ASP A 139 -6.22 -2.43 28.90
C ASP A 139 -5.05 -1.50 28.55
N GLU A 140 -3.87 -2.05 28.28
CA GLU A 140 -2.69 -1.29 27.84
C GLU A 140 -2.63 -1.07 26.33
N THR A 141 -3.56 -1.62 25.55
CA THR A 141 -3.59 -1.44 24.08
C THR A 141 -3.97 -0.01 23.73
N ILE A 142 -3.11 0.66 22.96
CA ILE A 142 -3.35 2.04 22.49
C ILE A 142 -3.58 2.11 20.98
N LEU A 143 -2.98 1.19 20.21
CA LEU A 143 -3.00 1.19 18.75
C LEU A 143 -3.18 -0.21 18.18
N VAL A 144 -4.01 -0.30 17.15
CA VAL A 144 -4.06 -1.44 16.22
C VAL A 144 -3.78 -0.91 14.83
N SER A 145 -2.78 -1.46 14.14
CA SER A 145 -2.39 -1.09 12.78
C SER A 145 -2.45 -2.29 11.86
N VAL A 146 -3.27 -2.21 10.79
CA VAL A 146 -3.46 -3.29 9.82
C VAL A 146 -3.49 -2.71 8.42
N MET A 147 -2.75 -3.31 7.48
CA MET A 147 -2.82 -2.92 6.07
C MET A 147 -4.20 -3.22 5.47
N TYR A 148 -4.63 -2.43 4.49
CA TYR A 148 -5.90 -2.68 3.79
C TYR A 148 -5.78 -3.85 2.81
N VAL A 149 -4.72 -3.84 2.00
CA VAL A 149 -4.41 -4.86 0.99
C VAL A 149 -2.95 -5.26 1.12
N ASN A 150 -2.68 -6.55 1.21
CA ASN A 150 -1.31 -7.04 1.20
C ASN A 150 -0.67 -6.87 -0.18
N ASN A 151 0.51 -6.29 -0.21
CA ASN A 151 1.24 -5.93 -1.43
C ASN A 151 1.89 -7.12 -2.15
N GLU A 152 1.95 -8.30 -1.54
CA GLU A 152 2.56 -9.50 -2.13
C GLU A 152 1.50 -10.47 -2.66
N VAL A 153 0.52 -10.84 -1.86
CA VAL A 153 -0.50 -11.85 -2.21
C VAL A 153 -1.87 -11.27 -2.53
N GLY A 154 -2.06 -9.96 -2.36
CA GLY A 154 -3.30 -9.29 -2.72
C GLY A 154 -4.47 -9.61 -1.79
N SER A 155 -4.23 -10.15 -0.58
CA SER A 155 -5.28 -10.35 0.41
C SER A 155 -5.85 -9.03 0.91
N VAL A 156 -7.16 -8.95 0.98
CA VAL A 156 -7.91 -7.80 1.50
C VAL A 156 -8.29 -8.08 2.94
N GLN A 157 -7.91 -7.19 3.85
CA GLN A 157 -8.13 -7.38 5.27
C GLN A 157 -9.56 -7.00 5.68
N PRO A 158 -10.15 -7.67 6.67
CA PRO A 158 -11.50 -7.41 7.19
C PRO A 158 -11.50 -6.15 8.10
N ILE A 159 -11.20 -4.99 7.50
CA ILE A 159 -10.94 -3.73 8.22
C ILE A 159 -12.14 -3.26 9.05
N ALA A 160 -13.36 -3.33 8.50
CA ALA A 160 -14.55 -2.88 9.21
C ALA A 160 -14.85 -3.75 10.43
N GLU A 161 -14.71 -5.07 10.28
CA GLU A 161 -14.90 -6.04 11.36
C GLU A 161 -13.82 -5.91 12.43
N ALA A 162 -12.56 -5.78 12.02
CA ALA A 162 -11.44 -5.56 12.94
C ALA A 162 -11.61 -4.26 13.73
N SER A 163 -11.95 -3.17 13.06
CA SER A 163 -12.24 -1.90 13.73
C SER A 163 -13.42 -2.02 14.71
N ALA A 164 -14.51 -2.68 14.32
CA ALA A 164 -15.66 -2.88 15.21
C ALA A 164 -15.27 -3.65 16.49
N ILE A 165 -14.43 -4.67 16.38
CA ILE A 165 -13.89 -5.41 17.53
C ILE A 165 -13.08 -4.49 18.46
N VAL A 166 -12.15 -3.73 17.88
CA VAL A 166 -11.29 -2.79 18.63
C VAL A 166 -12.12 -1.73 19.35
N LYS A 167 -13.09 -1.12 18.64
CA LYS A 167 -13.92 -0.04 19.21
C LYS A 167 -14.95 -0.55 20.22
N ALA A 168 -15.38 -1.80 20.11
CA ALA A 168 -16.23 -2.45 21.12
C ALA A 168 -15.44 -2.73 22.41
N TYR A 169 -14.16 -3.06 22.32
CA TYR A 169 -13.30 -3.26 23.49
C TYR A 169 -13.01 -1.92 24.18
N ASN A 170 -12.44 -0.96 23.45
CA ASN A 170 -12.16 0.39 23.97
C ASN A 170 -12.15 1.42 22.83
N LYS A 171 -13.02 2.40 22.90
CA LYS A 171 -13.18 3.48 21.89
C LYS A 171 -11.92 4.35 21.73
N ASN A 172 -11.06 4.40 22.75
CA ASN A 172 -9.86 5.23 22.78
C ASN A 172 -8.67 4.57 22.08
N ILE A 173 -8.70 3.25 21.83
CA ILE A 173 -7.67 2.59 21.02
C ILE A 173 -7.76 3.14 19.60
N LEU A 174 -6.66 3.69 19.08
CA LEU A 174 -6.62 4.16 17.70
C LEU A 174 -6.52 2.99 16.72
N PHE A 175 -7.22 3.12 15.60
CA PHE A 175 -7.17 2.13 14.52
C PHE A 175 -6.57 2.75 13.27
N HIS A 176 -5.35 2.33 12.93
CA HIS A 176 -4.59 2.76 11.76
C HIS A 176 -4.72 1.75 10.63
N VAL A 177 -4.82 2.25 9.40
CA VAL A 177 -4.84 1.43 8.19
C VAL A 177 -3.80 1.94 7.20
N ASP A 178 -2.82 1.09 6.85
CA ASP A 178 -2.00 1.30 5.66
C ASP A 178 -2.84 0.97 4.42
N ALA A 179 -3.32 2.02 3.74
CA ALA A 179 -4.13 1.90 2.54
C ALA A 179 -3.35 2.13 1.24
N VAL A 180 -2.02 2.04 1.28
CA VAL A 180 -1.15 2.30 0.13
C VAL A 180 -1.52 1.43 -1.08
N GLN A 181 -1.90 0.17 -0.89
CA GLN A 181 -2.37 -0.71 -1.97
C GLN A 181 -3.90 -0.67 -2.15
N GLY A 182 -4.64 -0.15 -1.19
CA GLY A 182 -6.12 -0.11 -1.23
C GLY A 182 -6.68 1.15 -1.85
N PHE A 183 -6.05 2.32 -1.61
CA PHE A 183 -6.51 3.60 -2.14
C PHE A 183 -6.38 3.62 -3.68
N GLY A 184 -7.42 4.09 -4.36
CA GLY A 184 -7.51 4.04 -5.82
C GLY A 184 -7.90 2.67 -6.41
N LYS A 185 -8.26 1.69 -5.53
CA LYS A 185 -8.81 0.40 -5.92
C LYS A 185 -10.15 0.13 -5.21
N TYR A 186 -10.34 0.75 -4.05
CA TYR A 186 -11.52 0.63 -3.21
C TYR A 186 -12.07 1.99 -2.80
N LYS A 187 -13.39 2.06 -2.62
CA LYS A 187 -14.05 3.22 -1.99
C LYS A 187 -13.89 3.10 -0.47
N ILE A 188 -12.91 3.80 0.09
CA ILE A 188 -12.60 3.77 1.52
C ILE A 188 -13.24 4.98 2.20
N TYR A 189 -14.07 4.74 3.20
CA TYR A 189 -14.72 5.78 4.00
C TYR A 189 -14.30 5.64 5.46
N PRO A 190 -13.19 6.29 5.90
CA PRO A 190 -12.58 6.05 7.20
C PRO A 190 -13.57 6.16 8.36
N LYS A 191 -14.39 7.22 8.40
CA LYS A 191 -15.37 7.42 9.49
C LYS A 191 -16.43 6.32 9.55
N LYS A 192 -16.89 5.81 8.39
CA LYS A 192 -17.85 4.70 8.34
C LYS A 192 -17.23 3.37 8.75
N MET A 193 -15.95 3.18 8.44
CA MET A 193 -15.20 1.95 8.74
C MET A 193 -14.55 1.96 10.13
N GLY A 194 -14.69 3.05 10.90
CA GLY A 194 -14.10 3.21 12.22
C GLY A 194 -12.58 3.35 12.22
N ILE A 195 -12.01 3.83 11.10
CA ILE A 195 -10.59 4.10 10.94
C ILE A 195 -10.25 5.49 11.51
N ASP A 196 -9.26 5.57 12.39
CA ASP A 196 -8.79 6.83 12.96
C ASP A 196 -7.64 7.45 12.18
N MET A 197 -6.80 6.63 11.56
CA MET A 197 -5.68 7.08 10.73
C MET A 197 -5.58 6.22 9.47
N LEU A 198 -5.26 6.84 8.32
CA LEU A 198 -5.16 6.14 7.04
C LEU A 198 -3.97 6.67 6.25
N SER A 199 -3.03 5.80 5.89
CA SER A 199 -1.84 6.13 5.11
C SER A 199 -2.01 5.87 3.61
N VAL A 200 -1.54 6.80 2.76
CA VAL A 200 -1.61 6.69 1.30
C VAL A 200 -0.30 7.19 0.67
N SER A 201 0.09 6.60 -0.46
CA SER A 201 1.25 6.99 -1.26
C SER A 201 0.86 7.32 -2.70
N GLY A 202 1.33 8.46 -3.22
CA GLY A 202 0.97 8.95 -4.55
C GLY A 202 1.39 8.03 -5.70
N HIS A 203 2.58 7.44 -5.61
CA HIS A 203 3.12 6.60 -6.68
C HIS A 203 2.41 5.25 -6.88
N LYS A 204 1.46 4.88 -6.04
CA LYS A 204 0.62 3.69 -6.20
C LYS A 204 -0.71 3.97 -6.92
N ILE A 205 -1.00 5.24 -7.16
CA ILE A 205 -2.22 5.72 -7.80
C ILE A 205 -1.93 6.59 -9.04
N HIS A 206 -0.86 6.30 -9.75
CA HIS A 206 -0.44 7.05 -10.94
C HIS A 206 -0.09 8.53 -10.64
N GLY A 207 0.22 8.83 -9.38
CA GLY A 207 0.73 10.11 -8.90
C GLY A 207 2.26 10.17 -8.86
N PRO A 208 2.82 11.31 -8.43
CA PRO A 208 4.26 11.46 -8.28
C PRO A 208 4.83 10.58 -7.16
N LYS A 209 6.10 10.22 -7.28
CA LYS A 209 6.93 9.72 -6.17
C LYS A 209 7.27 10.86 -5.21
N GLY A 210 7.61 10.56 -3.98
CA GLY A 210 8.02 11.58 -3.00
C GLY A 210 6.85 12.42 -2.46
N ILE A 211 5.62 11.93 -2.58
CA ILE A 211 4.40 12.51 -2.01
C ILE A 211 3.45 11.42 -1.55
N GLY A 212 2.80 11.66 -0.43
CA GLY A 212 1.72 10.89 0.14
C GLY A 212 0.84 11.77 1.01
N PHE A 213 -0.09 11.17 1.69
CA PHE A 213 -0.88 11.85 2.72
C PHE A 213 -1.33 10.87 3.80
N ILE A 214 -1.61 11.42 4.96
CA ILE A 214 -2.26 10.71 6.05
C ILE A 214 -3.58 11.42 6.38
N TYR A 215 -4.64 10.62 6.56
CA TYR A 215 -5.85 11.04 7.24
C TYR A 215 -5.67 10.78 8.73
N ILE A 216 -5.98 11.77 9.56
CA ILE A 216 -6.03 11.68 11.01
C ILE A 216 -7.38 12.23 11.48
N ASN A 217 -8.19 11.36 12.08
CA ASN A 217 -9.47 11.77 12.66
C ASN A 217 -9.26 12.91 13.66
N GLU A 218 -10.08 13.95 13.61
CA GLU A 218 -9.95 15.13 14.50
C GLU A 218 -9.98 14.81 16.00
N LYS A 219 -10.52 13.63 16.37
CA LYS A 219 -10.54 13.14 17.76
C LYS A 219 -9.32 12.30 18.14
N ALA A 220 -8.53 11.87 17.17
CA ALA A 220 -7.34 11.09 17.40
C ALA A 220 -6.21 11.98 17.95
N LYS A 221 -5.59 11.52 19.03
CA LYS A 221 -4.44 12.22 19.63
C LYS A 221 -3.17 11.69 19.01
N VAL A 222 -2.56 12.48 18.14
CA VAL A 222 -1.30 12.16 17.46
C VAL A 222 -0.33 13.33 17.65
N LYS A 223 0.92 13.04 17.99
CA LYS A 223 1.98 14.05 18.08
C LYS A 223 2.76 14.14 16.77
N PRO A 224 3.18 15.35 16.36
CA PRO A 224 4.06 15.51 15.22
C PRO A 224 5.40 14.81 15.44
N ILE A 225 6.02 14.38 14.34
CA ILE A 225 7.36 13.76 14.33
C ILE A 225 8.38 14.62 13.59
N ILE A 226 7.95 15.57 12.78
CA ILE A 226 8.80 16.53 12.06
C ILE A 226 8.45 17.93 12.56
N PHE A 227 9.42 18.57 13.18
CA PHE A 227 9.30 19.89 13.80
C PHE A 227 9.92 20.97 12.90
N GLY A 228 9.38 22.21 12.94
CA GLY A 228 9.90 23.32 12.15
C GLY A 228 8.97 24.53 12.11
N GLY A 229 8.68 25.05 10.94
CA GLY A 229 8.00 26.33 10.71
C GLY A 229 6.46 26.27 10.71
N GLU A 230 5.83 25.39 11.47
CA GLU A 230 4.39 25.35 11.73
C GLU A 230 3.48 24.98 10.53
N GLN A 231 4.06 24.53 9.41
CA GLN A 231 3.26 24.10 8.25
C GLN A 231 2.30 22.98 8.63
N GLN A 232 1.21 22.88 7.89
CA GLN A 232 0.16 21.90 8.12
C GLN A 232 -0.32 21.84 9.59
N LYS A 233 -0.48 23.01 10.21
CA LYS A 233 -0.93 23.15 11.61
C LYS A 233 -0.01 22.44 12.61
N ASN A 234 1.29 22.55 12.41
CA ASN A 234 2.32 21.89 13.22
C ASN A 234 2.34 20.36 13.16
N MET A 235 1.50 19.71 12.38
CA MET A 235 1.50 18.27 12.27
C MET A 235 2.67 17.75 11.42
N ARG A 236 2.99 18.46 10.34
CA ARG A 236 4.11 18.14 9.47
C ARG A 236 4.78 19.41 8.97
N SER A 237 5.84 19.82 9.61
CA SER A 237 6.59 21.04 9.27
C SER A 237 7.46 20.86 8.03
N GLY A 238 7.90 21.98 7.46
CA GLY A 238 8.69 22.05 6.23
C GLY A 238 7.88 22.60 5.06
N THR A 239 8.52 23.31 4.15
CA THR A 239 7.88 23.86 2.96
C THR A 239 7.12 22.78 2.21
N GLU A 240 5.87 23.04 1.89
CA GLU A 240 5.00 22.09 1.24
C GLU A 240 5.48 21.78 -0.19
N ASN A 241 5.49 20.50 -0.56
CA ASN A 241 5.78 20.04 -1.91
C ASN A 241 4.58 20.31 -2.82
N VAL A 242 4.33 21.59 -3.13
CA VAL A 242 3.16 22.03 -3.90
C VAL A 242 2.99 21.27 -5.23
N PRO A 243 4.07 21.08 -6.04
CA PRO A 243 3.95 20.29 -7.26
C PRO A 243 3.49 18.85 -7.01
N GLY A 244 4.07 18.19 -6.00
CA GLY A 244 3.67 16.85 -5.61
C GLY A 244 2.24 16.79 -5.08
N ILE A 245 1.81 17.79 -4.31
CA ILE A 245 0.47 17.92 -3.76
C ILE A 245 -0.56 18.10 -4.88
N ALA A 246 -0.31 19.00 -5.82
CA ALA A 246 -1.16 19.17 -7.00
C ALA A 246 -1.25 17.85 -7.80
N GLY A 247 -0.11 17.19 -7.98
CA GLY A 247 -0.03 15.91 -8.68
C GLY A 247 -0.80 14.79 -8.01
N ILE A 248 -0.70 14.59 -6.69
CA ILE A 248 -1.44 13.53 -5.99
C ILE A 248 -2.95 13.84 -5.93
N GLY A 249 -3.34 15.11 -5.79
CA GLY A 249 -4.74 15.52 -5.86
C GLY A 249 -5.36 15.19 -7.22
N LEU A 250 -4.67 15.53 -8.31
CA LEU A 250 -5.13 15.23 -9.67
C LEU A 250 -5.12 13.72 -9.96
N ALA A 251 -4.10 12.99 -9.52
CA ALA A 251 -4.04 11.53 -9.65
C ALA A 251 -5.23 10.86 -8.93
N ALA A 252 -5.52 11.28 -7.70
CA ALA A 252 -6.67 10.78 -6.95
C ALA A 252 -7.99 11.09 -7.66
N LYS A 253 -8.19 12.30 -8.17
CA LYS A 253 -9.37 12.68 -8.96
C LYS A 253 -9.53 11.77 -10.18
N THR A 254 -8.44 11.57 -10.91
CA THR A 254 -8.43 10.79 -12.16
C THR A 254 -8.72 9.31 -11.90
N ILE A 255 -8.07 8.69 -10.91
CA ILE A 255 -8.27 7.25 -10.65
C ILE A 255 -9.66 6.94 -10.10
N TYR A 256 -10.25 7.87 -9.31
CA TYR A 256 -11.62 7.69 -8.78
C TYR A 256 -12.72 8.05 -9.79
N THR A 257 -12.39 8.71 -10.90
CA THR A 257 -13.29 8.83 -12.04
C THR A 257 -13.40 7.44 -12.70
N ASP A 258 -14.62 6.93 -12.79
CA ASP A 258 -14.93 5.61 -13.36
C ASP A 258 -14.18 4.45 -12.65
N LEU A 259 -13.97 4.58 -11.32
CA LEU A 259 -13.22 3.60 -10.52
C LEU A 259 -13.77 2.17 -10.69
N ASP A 260 -15.09 2.00 -10.69
CA ASP A 260 -15.71 0.68 -10.75
C ASP A 260 -15.41 -0.01 -12.10
N GLU A 261 -15.37 0.75 -13.22
CA GLU A 261 -15.01 0.24 -14.55
C GLU A 261 -13.53 -0.16 -14.60
N LYS A 262 -12.63 0.67 -14.07
CA LYS A 262 -11.20 0.38 -13.97
C LYS A 262 -10.91 -0.86 -13.12
N VAL A 263 -11.61 -1.00 -12.00
CA VAL A 263 -11.51 -2.19 -11.14
C VAL A 263 -12.05 -3.43 -11.86
N ALA A 264 -13.18 -3.33 -12.56
CA ALA A 264 -13.73 -4.44 -13.34
C ALA A 264 -12.77 -4.89 -14.45
N HIS A 265 -12.15 -3.94 -15.15
CA HIS A 265 -11.11 -4.22 -16.15
C HIS A 265 -9.92 -5.00 -15.55
N MET A 266 -9.33 -4.51 -14.45
CA MET A 266 -8.24 -5.22 -13.78
C MET A 266 -8.65 -6.61 -13.30
N ARG A 267 -9.89 -6.79 -12.81
CA ARG A 267 -10.41 -8.11 -12.43
C ARG A 267 -10.53 -9.07 -13.61
N ALA A 268 -11.02 -8.59 -14.74
CA ALA A 268 -11.13 -9.41 -15.95
C ALA A 268 -9.73 -9.89 -16.41
N LEU A 269 -8.76 -8.98 -16.46
CA LEU A 269 -7.36 -9.34 -16.78
C LEU A 269 -6.76 -10.30 -15.77
N LYS A 270 -6.99 -10.09 -14.48
CA LYS A 270 -6.54 -10.98 -13.41
C LYS A 270 -7.11 -12.38 -13.60
N GLN A 271 -8.40 -12.50 -13.85
CA GLN A 271 -9.07 -13.79 -14.07
C GLN A 271 -8.51 -14.50 -15.30
N HIS A 272 -8.34 -13.78 -16.41
CA HIS A 272 -7.75 -14.31 -17.64
C HIS A 272 -6.33 -14.83 -17.41
N PHE A 273 -5.50 -14.07 -16.68
CA PHE A 273 -4.15 -14.49 -16.33
C PHE A 273 -4.14 -15.76 -15.45
N ILE A 274 -5.03 -15.82 -14.45
CA ILE A 274 -5.16 -16.97 -13.56
C ILE A 274 -5.53 -18.24 -14.34
N GLU A 275 -6.54 -18.16 -15.20
CA GLU A 275 -6.99 -19.28 -16.05
C GLU A 275 -5.87 -19.79 -16.96
N GLY A 276 -5.02 -18.87 -17.43
CA GLY A 276 -3.85 -19.22 -18.24
C GLY A 276 -2.76 -19.89 -17.40
N VAL A 277 -2.35 -19.27 -16.30
CA VAL A 277 -1.21 -19.76 -15.50
C VAL A 277 -1.50 -21.09 -14.83
N GLN A 278 -2.78 -21.40 -14.52
CA GLN A 278 -3.21 -22.70 -13.96
C GLN A 278 -3.01 -23.87 -14.93
N LYS A 279 -2.81 -23.61 -16.23
CA LYS A 279 -2.48 -24.65 -17.23
C LYS A 279 -0.99 -25.04 -17.18
N ILE A 280 -0.17 -24.34 -16.42
CA ILE A 280 1.24 -24.65 -16.24
C ILE A 280 1.37 -25.61 -15.05
N ASP A 281 1.86 -26.81 -15.27
CA ASP A 281 2.08 -27.80 -14.22
C ASP A 281 2.92 -27.25 -13.06
N HIS A 282 2.69 -27.76 -11.85
CA HIS A 282 3.44 -27.39 -10.64
C HIS A 282 3.49 -25.88 -10.38
N THR A 283 2.39 -25.18 -10.62
CA THR A 283 2.16 -23.79 -10.19
C THR A 283 1.14 -23.75 -9.08
N VAL A 284 1.24 -22.72 -8.24
CA VAL A 284 0.27 -22.42 -7.19
C VAL A 284 -0.01 -20.92 -7.17
N ILE A 285 -1.25 -20.54 -6.92
CA ILE A 285 -1.62 -19.14 -6.68
C ILE A 285 -1.73 -18.96 -5.18
N HIS A 286 -0.98 -18.02 -4.62
CA HIS A 286 -1.01 -17.68 -3.20
C HIS A 286 -2.10 -16.64 -2.91
N GLY A 287 -2.78 -16.80 -1.78
CA GLY A 287 -3.90 -15.94 -1.38
C GLY A 287 -5.20 -16.30 -2.09
N LEU A 288 -6.23 -15.48 -1.87
CA LEU A 288 -7.50 -15.58 -2.60
C LEU A 288 -7.37 -14.95 -3.99
N TYR A 289 -8.10 -15.53 -4.93
CA TYR A 289 -8.16 -15.03 -6.32
C TYR A 289 -9.60 -14.84 -6.81
N ASP A 290 -10.55 -14.82 -5.89
CA ASP A 290 -11.94 -14.49 -6.12
C ASP A 290 -12.23 -12.98 -6.07
N GLU A 291 -13.49 -12.59 -6.13
CA GLU A 291 -13.92 -11.19 -6.08
C GLU A 291 -13.56 -10.48 -4.76
N THR A 292 -13.27 -11.21 -3.69
CA THR A 292 -12.91 -10.67 -2.38
C THR A 292 -11.42 -10.31 -2.28
N SER A 293 -10.60 -10.73 -3.25
CA SER A 293 -9.18 -10.39 -3.34
C SER A 293 -8.93 -9.06 -4.07
N ALA A 294 -7.72 -8.52 -3.95
CA ALA A 294 -7.34 -7.30 -4.67
C ALA A 294 -7.42 -7.48 -6.19
N PRO A 295 -7.96 -6.50 -6.93
CA PRO A 295 -8.21 -6.66 -8.37
C PRO A 295 -6.93 -6.71 -9.21
N HIS A 296 -5.80 -6.24 -8.68
CA HIS A 296 -4.59 -5.93 -9.42
C HIS A 296 -3.36 -6.75 -9.03
N ILE A 297 -3.43 -7.62 -8.02
CA ILE A 297 -2.27 -8.38 -7.52
C ILE A 297 -2.52 -9.88 -7.67
N ILE A 298 -1.52 -10.58 -8.19
CA ILE A 298 -1.49 -12.04 -8.28
C ILE A 298 -0.11 -12.52 -7.85
N SER A 299 -0.05 -13.46 -6.93
CA SER A 299 1.17 -14.11 -6.48
C SER A 299 1.20 -15.55 -6.96
N VAL A 300 2.20 -15.92 -7.76
CA VAL A 300 2.28 -17.24 -8.39
C VAL A 300 3.59 -17.92 -8.05
N GLY A 301 3.51 -19.09 -7.43
CA GLY A 301 4.63 -19.97 -7.20
C GLY A 301 4.86 -20.92 -8.36
N PHE A 302 6.12 -21.05 -8.83
CA PHE A 302 6.54 -21.92 -9.93
C PHE A 302 7.54 -22.94 -9.39
N ALA A 303 7.08 -24.04 -8.82
CA ALA A 303 7.95 -25.06 -8.21
C ALA A 303 9.04 -25.52 -9.19
N GLY A 304 10.27 -25.64 -8.66
CA GLY A 304 11.44 -26.08 -9.43
C GLY A 304 12.16 -24.97 -10.21
N ILE A 305 11.79 -23.70 -10.03
CA ILE A 305 12.50 -22.57 -10.66
C ILE A 305 12.71 -21.48 -9.61
N ARG A 306 13.95 -21.01 -9.43
CA ARG A 306 14.18 -19.85 -8.55
C ARG A 306 13.54 -18.61 -9.14
N SER A 307 12.89 -17.82 -8.28
CA SER A 307 12.18 -16.59 -8.67
C SER A 307 13.06 -15.61 -9.45
N GLU A 308 14.32 -15.41 -9.04
CA GLU A 308 15.28 -14.56 -9.74
C GLU A 308 15.56 -15.03 -11.19
N VAL A 309 15.68 -16.33 -11.39
CA VAL A 309 15.95 -16.90 -12.74
C VAL A 309 14.77 -16.64 -13.66
N LEU A 310 13.54 -16.89 -13.17
CA LEU A 310 12.34 -16.65 -13.96
C LEU A 310 12.12 -15.15 -14.20
N LEU A 311 12.37 -14.29 -13.18
CA LEU A 311 12.25 -12.84 -13.29
C LEU A 311 13.15 -12.29 -14.42
N HIS A 312 14.45 -12.64 -14.42
CA HIS A 312 15.38 -12.17 -15.44
C HIS A 312 15.08 -12.76 -16.82
N THR A 313 14.56 -14.00 -16.88
CA THR A 313 14.12 -14.59 -18.15
C THR A 313 12.92 -13.84 -18.75
N LEU A 314 11.99 -13.38 -17.91
CA LEU A 314 10.87 -12.54 -18.34
C LEU A 314 11.33 -11.14 -18.73
N GLU A 315 12.25 -10.54 -17.98
CA GLU A 315 12.85 -9.23 -18.26
C GLU A 315 13.53 -9.21 -19.64
N GLU A 316 14.28 -10.28 -20.00
CA GLU A 316 14.87 -10.43 -21.34
C GLU A 316 13.85 -10.45 -22.47
N LYS A 317 12.59 -10.78 -22.16
CA LYS A 317 11.44 -10.73 -23.07
C LYS A 317 10.66 -9.43 -22.98
N GLY A 318 11.13 -8.45 -22.19
CA GLY A 318 10.46 -7.17 -21.97
C GLY A 318 9.28 -7.23 -21.01
N ILE A 319 9.17 -8.28 -20.17
CA ILE A 319 8.09 -8.44 -19.18
C ILE A 319 8.67 -8.16 -17.79
N TYR A 320 8.17 -7.08 -17.16
CA TYR A 320 8.65 -6.63 -15.86
C TYR A 320 7.69 -7.04 -14.75
N VAL A 321 8.19 -7.86 -13.83
CA VAL A 321 7.46 -8.44 -12.70
C VAL A 321 8.31 -8.31 -11.42
N SER A 322 7.80 -8.71 -10.26
CA SER A 322 8.54 -8.68 -9.00
C SER A 322 8.64 -10.06 -8.37
N SER A 323 9.78 -10.38 -7.75
CA SER A 323 9.84 -11.40 -6.71
C SER A 323 9.36 -10.75 -5.41
N GLY A 324 8.35 -11.26 -4.73
CA GLY A 324 7.67 -10.62 -3.59
C GLY A 324 8.57 -10.02 -2.50
N SER A 325 9.84 -10.41 -2.44
CA SER A 325 10.89 -9.91 -1.54
C SER A 325 11.74 -8.76 -2.10
N ALA A 326 11.39 -8.16 -3.24
CA ALA A 326 12.21 -7.14 -3.95
C ALA A 326 12.47 -5.84 -3.15
N CYS A 327 11.81 -5.61 -2.01
CA CYS A 327 12.11 -4.47 -1.13
C CYS A 327 13.32 -4.70 -0.20
N ALA A 328 13.90 -5.89 -0.16
CA ALA A 328 15.12 -6.20 0.58
C ALA A 328 16.32 -6.12 -0.38
N SER A 329 16.82 -4.91 -0.60
CA SER A 329 18.06 -4.64 -1.34
C SER A 329 19.20 -5.51 -0.82
N ASN A 330 19.81 -6.29 -1.72
CA ASN A 330 21.09 -7.00 -1.59
C ASN A 330 21.13 -8.40 -0.96
N HIS A 331 20.04 -8.99 -0.45
CA HIS A 331 20.01 -10.42 -0.12
C HIS A 331 18.64 -11.01 -0.46
N PRO A 332 18.56 -12.23 -1.05
CA PRO A 332 17.31 -12.93 -1.28
C PRO A 332 16.72 -13.36 0.08
N ALA A 333 15.97 -12.46 0.72
CA ALA A 333 15.28 -12.81 1.94
C ALA A 333 13.96 -13.51 1.58
N ILE A 334 13.72 -14.66 2.18
CA ILE A 334 12.45 -15.38 2.03
C ILE A 334 11.32 -14.48 2.54
N SER A 335 10.27 -14.32 1.72
CA SER A 335 9.12 -13.48 2.06
C SER A 335 8.50 -13.88 3.42
N GLY A 336 8.37 -12.88 4.31
CA GLY A 336 7.65 -13.04 5.57
C GLY A 336 6.15 -13.32 5.35
N VAL A 337 5.59 -12.79 4.27
CA VAL A 337 4.19 -13.01 3.87
C VAL A 337 3.97 -14.47 3.48
N LEU A 338 4.81 -15.02 2.58
CA LEU A 338 4.70 -16.42 2.17
C LEU A 338 4.87 -17.39 3.34
N LYS A 339 5.78 -17.08 4.27
CA LYS A 339 5.90 -17.84 5.52
C LYS A 339 4.65 -17.72 6.39
N GLY A 340 4.13 -16.50 6.54
CA GLY A 340 2.97 -16.21 7.35
C GLY A 340 1.70 -16.95 6.90
N ILE A 341 1.51 -17.12 5.60
CA ILE A 341 0.40 -17.89 5.01
C ILE A 341 0.66 -19.40 4.96
N GLY A 342 1.83 -19.87 5.39
CA GLY A 342 2.18 -21.30 5.36
C GLY A 342 2.47 -21.85 3.96
N ALA A 343 2.96 -21.06 3.03
CA ALA A 343 3.32 -21.51 1.68
C ALA A 343 4.32 -22.66 1.74
N GLY A 344 4.17 -23.66 0.84
CA GLY A 344 5.08 -24.78 0.73
C GLY A 344 6.53 -24.36 0.51
N LYS A 345 7.48 -25.07 1.10
CA LYS A 345 8.91 -24.72 1.07
C LYS A 345 9.43 -24.54 -0.36
N GLU A 346 8.92 -25.34 -1.30
CA GLU A 346 9.26 -25.33 -2.72
C GLU A 346 8.84 -24.04 -3.44
N TYR A 347 7.98 -23.23 -2.84
CA TYR A 347 7.49 -21.95 -3.41
C TYR A 347 8.12 -20.72 -2.78
N LEU A 348 8.79 -20.85 -1.61
CA LEU A 348 9.32 -19.70 -0.88
C LEU A 348 10.35 -18.87 -1.66
N ASP A 349 11.14 -19.54 -2.52
CA ASP A 349 12.14 -18.93 -3.43
C ASP A 349 11.75 -19.09 -4.91
N ALA A 350 10.50 -19.44 -5.18
CA ALA A 350 9.99 -19.78 -6.51
C ALA A 350 8.71 -19.00 -6.85
N THR A 351 8.46 -17.87 -6.18
CA THR A 351 7.22 -17.10 -6.34
C THR A 351 7.49 -15.76 -6.99
N LEU A 352 6.68 -15.41 -7.99
CA LEU A 352 6.64 -14.10 -8.61
C LEU A 352 5.29 -13.42 -8.34
N ARG A 353 5.33 -12.10 -8.18
CA ARG A 353 4.15 -11.24 -8.12
C ARG A 353 3.96 -10.55 -9.46
N PHE A 354 2.76 -10.65 -9.99
CA PHE A 354 2.28 -9.92 -11.15
C PHE A 354 1.27 -8.89 -10.68
N SER A 355 1.39 -7.65 -11.11
CA SER A 355 0.46 -6.61 -10.71
C SER A 355 0.11 -5.66 -11.85
N MET A 356 -1.18 -5.54 -12.08
CA MET A 356 -1.79 -4.84 -13.20
C MET A 356 -2.17 -3.40 -12.84
N SER A 357 -2.47 -2.60 -13.84
CA SER A 357 -3.11 -1.30 -13.70
C SER A 357 -4.24 -1.15 -14.72
N GLU A 358 -4.93 -0.02 -14.70
CA GLU A 358 -5.95 0.31 -15.70
C GLU A 358 -5.40 0.41 -17.14
N PHE A 359 -4.08 0.52 -17.30
CA PHE A 359 -3.41 0.59 -18.60
C PHE A 359 -2.97 -0.76 -19.14
N THR A 360 -3.00 -1.80 -18.31
CA THR A 360 -2.67 -3.16 -18.75
C THR A 360 -3.69 -3.66 -19.74
N THR A 361 -3.25 -4.30 -20.83
CA THR A 361 -4.11 -4.80 -21.88
C THR A 361 -4.19 -6.33 -21.88
N GLU A 362 -5.23 -6.88 -22.51
CA GLU A 362 -5.39 -8.33 -22.69
C GLU A 362 -4.23 -8.91 -23.54
N GLU A 363 -3.79 -8.17 -24.56
CA GLU A 363 -2.65 -8.56 -25.40
C GLU A 363 -1.35 -8.70 -24.59
N GLU A 364 -1.12 -7.81 -23.61
CA GLU A 364 0.01 -7.90 -22.70
C GLU A 364 -0.07 -9.15 -21.80
N ILE A 365 -1.27 -9.51 -21.37
CA ILE A 365 -1.51 -10.73 -20.59
C ILE A 365 -1.28 -11.97 -21.42
N ASP A 366 -1.80 -12.02 -22.65
CA ASP A 366 -1.60 -13.14 -23.57
C ASP A 366 -0.12 -13.36 -23.91
N TYR A 367 0.60 -12.27 -24.20
CA TYR A 367 2.04 -12.33 -24.45
C TYR A 367 2.82 -12.86 -23.23
N THR A 368 2.42 -12.45 -22.03
CA THR A 368 3.02 -12.93 -20.80
C THR A 368 2.78 -14.42 -20.59
N LEU A 369 1.55 -14.89 -20.83
CA LEU A 369 1.18 -16.30 -20.72
C LEU A 369 1.92 -17.16 -21.76
N GLU A 370 1.99 -16.72 -23.01
CA GLU A 370 2.76 -17.42 -24.07
C GLU A 370 4.24 -17.54 -23.68
N THR A 371 4.82 -16.46 -23.16
CA THR A 371 6.21 -16.46 -22.68
C THR A 371 6.41 -17.45 -21.53
N LEU A 372 5.50 -17.49 -20.57
CA LEU A 372 5.54 -18.44 -19.45
C LEU A 372 5.41 -19.89 -19.93
N TYR A 373 4.51 -20.18 -20.88
CA TYR A 373 4.36 -21.52 -21.45
C TYR A 373 5.64 -22.03 -22.13
N ASN A 374 6.42 -21.13 -22.73
CA ASN A 374 7.66 -21.46 -23.38
C ASN A 374 8.84 -21.59 -22.39
N CYS A 375 9.00 -20.62 -21.48
CA CYS A 375 10.18 -20.56 -20.62
C CYS A 375 10.12 -21.47 -19.39
N VAL A 376 8.95 -21.63 -18.74
CA VAL A 376 8.83 -22.42 -17.51
C VAL A 376 9.24 -23.89 -17.71
N PRO A 377 8.73 -24.62 -18.72
CA PRO A 377 9.16 -26.01 -18.94
C PRO A 377 10.63 -26.13 -19.35
N MET A 378 11.17 -25.13 -20.05
CA MET A 378 12.59 -25.08 -20.43
C MET A 378 13.47 -24.92 -19.19
N LEU A 379 13.21 -23.94 -18.33
CA LEU A 379 13.99 -23.66 -17.13
C LEU A 379 14.02 -24.83 -16.16
N ARG A 380 12.89 -25.52 -15.98
CA ARG A 380 12.82 -26.74 -15.13
C ARG A 380 13.77 -27.86 -15.55
N LYS A 381 14.09 -27.98 -16.84
CA LYS A 381 15.04 -28.97 -17.34
C LYS A 381 16.48 -28.72 -16.88
N TYR A 382 16.81 -27.47 -16.56
CA TYR A 382 18.16 -27.05 -16.15
C TYR A 382 18.32 -26.89 -14.64
N THR A 383 17.27 -27.03 -13.87
CA THR A 383 17.33 -26.99 -12.40
C THR A 383 17.93 -28.33 -11.93
N ARG A 384 19.14 -28.30 -11.37
CA ARG A 384 19.72 -29.46 -10.69
C ARG A 384 18.97 -29.72 -9.39
N HIS A 385 18.48 -30.92 -9.21
CA HIS A 385 17.92 -31.45 -7.97
C HIS A 385 18.99 -31.54 -6.88
#